data_80c6e149b3c1d6eb95d85a9cd78f9218
#
_entry.id   80c6e149b3c1d6eb95d85a9cd78f9218
#
_cell.length_a   1.000
_cell.length_b   1.000
_cell.length_c   1.000
_cell.angle_alpha   90.00
_cell.angle_beta   90.00
_cell.angle_gamma   90.00
#
_symmetry.space_group_name_H-M   'P 1'
#
loop_
_entity.id
_entity.type
_entity.pdbx_description
1 polymer ?
#
loop_
_entity_poly.entity_id
_entity_poly.type
_entity_poly.pdbx_seq_one_letter_code
_entity_poly.pdbx_strand_id
1 'polypeptide(L)'
;DGDLPSHSGVGSSSAFTVGLLNALSGHIGREVTKHSLLRDSICIEQEMIGETVGSQDQASAAFGGSNEILFATDGSINVQPLQIESERLCELNRNLLIFFTGQYRRAEEITTSYSANLESKRVTLDHVREIVDEAQAILVGSQSLESLGALMDESWQLKRSLSDKVSNAAIDEIYETAKTAGALGGKLT
;
A
#
# COMPACT_ATOMS: atom_id res chain seq x y z
N ASP A 1 -7.11 9.78 20.27
CA ASP A 1 -8.10 9.60 19.18
C ASP A 1 -7.41 9.98 17.87
N GLY A 2 -7.73 9.27 16.82
CA GLY A 2 -7.27 9.59 15.46
C GLY A 2 -8.40 10.20 14.63
N ASP A 3 -8.05 11.08 13.70
CA ASP A 3 -9.03 11.71 12.80
C ASP A 3 -9.55 10.74 11.72
N LEU A 4 -8.84 9.62 11.51
CA LEU A 4 -9.23 8.59 10.55
C LEU A 4 -9.87 7.39 11.27
N PRO A 5 -10.93 6.79 10.69
CA PRO A 5 -11.51 5.57 11.23
C PRO A 5 -10.48 4.43 11.28
N SER A 6 -10.51 3.62 12.33
CA SER A 6 -9.74 2.39 12.38
C SER A 6 -10.20 1.41 11.29
N HIS A 7 -9.30 0.56 10.79
CA HIS A 7 -9.58 -0.41 9.73
C HIS A 7 -10.10 0.20 8.41
N SER A 8 -9.67 1.43 8.11
CA SER A 8 -10.05 2.13 6.87
C SER A 8 -9.19 1.77 5.64
N GLY A 9 -8.19 0.91 5.82
CA GLY A 9 -7.29 0.47 4.73
C GLY A 9 -6.19 1.49 4.35
N VAL A 10 -6.07 2.60 5.08
CA VAL A 10 -5.07 3.65 4.79
C VAL A 10 -3.85 3.59 5.72
N GLY A 11 -3.56 2.44 6.33
CA GLY A 11 -2.40 2.25 7.21
C GLY A 11 -2.46 3.04 8.53
N SER A 12 -3.66 3.38 9.02
CA SER A 12 -3.84 4.21 10.22
C SER A 12 -3.24 3.58 11.48
N SER A 13 -3.27 2.25 11.62
CA SER A 13 -2.64 1.52 12.74
C SER A 13 -1.13 1.73 12.75
N SER A 14 -0.48 1.43 11.64
CA SER A 14 0.97 1.56 11.50
C SER A 14 1.44 3.02 11.60
N ALA A 15 0.66 3.96 11.06
CA ALA A 15 0.94 5.39 11.21
C ALA A 15 0.86 5.82 12.69
N PHE A 16 -0.10 5.32 13.45
CA PHE A 16 -0.21 5.57 14.88
C PHE A 16 0.98 4.96 15.65
N THR A 17 1.32 3.70 15.38
CA THR A 17 2.43 2.99 16.03
C THR A 17 3.76 3.72 15.80
N VAL A 18 4.07 4.06 14.54
CA VAL A 18 5.30 4.80 14.17
C VAL A 18 5.31 6.19 14.81
N GLY A 19 4.19 6.91 14.75
CA GLY A 19 4.06 8.25 15.33
C GLY A 19 4.25 8.23 16.85
N LEU A 20 3.65 7.26 17.55
CA LEU A 20 3.79 7.09 18.99
C LEU A 20 5.20 6.75 19.39
N LEU A 21 5.86 5.82 18.68
CA LEU A 21 7.26 5.45 18.92
C LEU A 21 8.19 6.66 18.77
N ASN A 22 7.98 7.44 17.72
CA ASN A 22 8.76 8.64 17.47
C ASN A 22 8.54 9.69 18.59
N ALA A 23 7.29 9.95 18.96
CA ALA A 23 6.95 10.89 20.02
C ALA A 23 7.51 10.50 21.39
N LEU A 24 7.38 9.22 21.77
CA LEU A 24 7.92 8.70 23.02
C LEU A 24 9.45 8.77 23.05
N SER A 25 10.10 8.44 21.94
CA SER A 25 11.56 8.55 21.82
C SER A 25 12.01 10.00 21.99
N GLY A 26 11.34 10.95 21.34
CA GLY A 26 11.61 12.38 21.52
C GLY A 26 11.38 12.85 22.96
N HIS A 27 10.34 12.35 23.63
CA HIS A 27 10.06 12.70 25.02
C HIS A 27 11.18 12.29 25.99
N ILE A 28 11.79 11.12 25.77
CA ILE A 28 12.90 10.63 26.60
C ILE A 28 14.28 11.07 26.08
N GLY A 29 14.36 11.92 25.07
CA GLY A 29 15.60 12.42 24.48
C GLY A 29 16.39 11.37 23.67
N ARG A 30 15.73 10.30 23.20
CA ARG A 30 16.36 9.26 22.37
C ARG A 30 16.20 9.61 20.88
N GLU A 31 17.31 9.70 20.18
CA GLU A 31 17.28 9.79 18.72
C GLU A 31 16.89 8.45 18.10
N VAL A 32 16.03 8.51 17.09
CA VAL A 32 15.57 7.35 16.32
C VAL A 32 15.78 7.59 14.84
N THR A 33 16.10 6.53 14.12
CA THR A 33 16.19 6.55 12.67
C THR A 33 14.89 6.03 12.06
N LYS A 34 14.62 6.37 10.78
CA LYS A 34 13.48 5.79 10.04
C LYS A 34 13.51 4.26 10.02
N HIS A 35 14.70 3.67 9.87
CA HIS A 35 14.87 2.21 9.92
C HIS A 35 14.57 1.61 11.30
N SER A 36 14.95 2.29 12.40
CA SER A 36 14.59 1.80 13.73
C SER A 36 13.09 1.91 13.99
N LEU A 37 12.44 2.99 13.54
CA LEU A 37 10.98 3.14 13.63
C LEU A 37 10.24 2.05 12.84
N LEU A 38 10.71 1.76 11.62
CA LEU A 38 10.18 0.67 10.79
C LEU A 38 10.29 -0.68 11.53
N ARG A 39 11.50 -1.05 11.96
CA ARG A 39 11.73 -2.33 12.63
C ARG A 39 10.93 -2.46 13.94
N ASP A 40 10.95 -1.42 14.76
CA ASP A 40 10.30 -1.46 16.06
C ASP A 40 8.76 -1.47 15.90
N SER A 41 8.19 -0.80 14.89
CA SER A 41 6.75 -0.88 14.58
C SER A 41 6.33 -2.25 14.07
N ILE A 42 7.14 -2.89 13.22
CA ILE A 42 6.90 -4.27 12.77
C ILE A 42 6.92 -5.23 13.97
N CYS A 43 7.91 -5.14 14.84
CA CYS A 43 8.00 -5.96 16.05
C CYS A 43 6.75 -5.80 16.93
N ILE A 44 6.27 -4.58 17.14
CA ILE A 44 5.06 -4.33 17.93
C ILE A 44 3.84 -4.97 17.27
N GLU A 45 3.58 -4.73 15.98
CA GLU A 45 2.36 -5.20 15.33
C GLU A 45 2.38 -6.71 15.08
N GLN A 46 3.48 -7.26 14.58
CA GLN A 46 3.56 -8.67 14.17
C GLN A 46 3.95 -9.62 15.32
N GLU A 47 4.87 -9.21 16.21
CA GLU A 47 5.39 -10.10 17.25
C GLU A 47 4.69 -9.89 18.59
N MET A 48 4.49 -8.64 19.04
CA MET A 48 3.92 -8.35 20.36
C MET A 48 2.39 -8.39 20.35
N ILE A 49 1.74 -7.83 19.30
CA ILE A 49 0.27 -7.87 19.15
C ILE A 49 -0.14 -9.17 18.44
N GLY A 50 0.71 -9.70 17.55
CA GLY A 50 0.46 -10.96 16.83
C GLY A 50 -0.45 -10.80 15.63
N GLU A 51 -0.48 -9.61 15.00
CA GLU A 51 -1.26 -9.38 13.80
C GLU A 51 -0.58 -10.01 12.57
N THR A 52 -1.36 -10.73 11.76
CA THR A 52 -0.89 -11.29 10.48
C THR A 52 -1.03 -10.23 9.38
N VAL A 53 -0.13 -9.26 9.38
CA VAL A 53 -0.11 -8.14 8.42
C VAL A 53 1.24 -8.05 7.70
N GLY A 54 1.25 -7.44 6.51
CA GLY A 54 2.49 -7.10 5.80
C GLY A 54 3.22 -5.94 6.48
N SER A 55 4.43 -5.63 5.98
CA SER A 55 5.28 -4.56 6.54
C SER A 55 5.26 -3.28 5.69
N GLN A 56 4.37 -3.18 4.69
CA GLN A 56 4.31 -2.06 3.76
C GLN A 56 3.87 -0.77 4.46
N ASP A 57 2.85 -0.84 5.31
CA ASP A 57 2.26 0.33 5.95
C ASP A 57 3.23 0.93 6.97
N GLN A 58 3.94 0.08 7.74
CA GLN A 58 4.99 0.51 8.66
C GLN A 58 6.14 1.19 7.92
N ALA A 59 6.57 0.65 6.77
CA ALA A 59 7.60 1.26 5.95
C ALA A 59 7.16 2.63 5.41
N SER A 60 5.94 2.71 4.87
CA SER A 60 5.37 3.95 4.36
C SER A 60 5.24 5.02 5.46
N ALA A 61 4.78 4.64 6.64
CA ALA A 61 4.63 5.54 7.78
C ALA A 61 5.99 6.03 8.32
N ALA A 62 7.00 5.14 8.39
CA ALA A 62 8.32 5.49 8.93
C ALA A 62 9.14 6.37 7.99
N PHE A 63 9.04 6.15 6.68
CA PHE A 63 9.86 6.85 5.68
C PHE A 63 9.17 8.09 5.14
N GLY A 64 7.87 8.04 4.93
CA GLY A 64 7.10 9.12 4.29
C GLY A 64 7.51 9.38 2.85
N GLY A 65 6.72 10.14 2.11
CA GLY A 65 6.99 10.46 0.71
C GLY A 65 6.69 9.29 -0.24
N SER A 66 7.23 9.37 -1.45
CA SER A 66 7.09 8.33 -2.47
C SER A 66 8.32 7.45 -2.48
N ASN A 67 8.16 6.15 -2.26
CA ASN A 67 9.28 5.21 -2.13
C ASN A 67 9.03 3.94 -2.93
N GLU A 68 10.10 3.36 -3.43
CA GLU A 68 10.18 1.95 -3.75
C GLU A 68 10.52 1.17 -2.47
N ILE A 69 9.74 0.14 -2.15
CA ILE A 69 9.96 -0.71 -0.98
C ILE A 69 10.20 -2.13 -1.47
N LEU A 70 11.43 -2.60 -1.30
CA LEU A 70 11.82 -3.95 -1.68
C LEU A 70 11.87 -4.86 -0.44
N PHE A 71 11.03 -5.89 -0.45
CA PHE A 71 11.02 -6.95 0.54
C PHE A 71 11.85 -8.13 0.01
N ALA A 72 13.01 -8.35 0.57
CA ALA A 72 13.91 -9.42 0.14
C ALA A 72 13.57 -10.76 0.80
N THR A 73 14.02 -11.85 0.18
CA THR A 73 13.77 -13.22 0.67
C THR A 73 14.50 -13.56 1.96
N ASP A 74 15.52 -12.79 2.33
CA ASP A 74 16.23 -12.90 3.61
C ASP A 74 15.53 -12.13 4.75
N GLY A 75 14.37 -11.50 4.45
CA GLY A 75 13.61 -10.69 5.40
C GLY A 75 14.07 -9.24 5.51
N SER A 76 15.11 -8.83 4.77
CA SER A 76 15.52 -7.43 4.76
C SER A 76 14.53 -6.57 3.97
N ILE A 77 14.36 -5.32 4.44
CA ILE A 77 13.48 -4.33 3.80
C ILE A 77 14.35 -3.16 3.36
N ASN A 78 14.40 -2.92 2.06
CA ASN A 78 15.10 -1.79 1.47
C ASN A 78 14.08 -0.74 1.00
N VAL A 79 14.25 0.50 1.43
CA VAL A 79 13.37 1.62 1.08
C VAL A 79 14.18 2.67 0.36
N GLN A 80 13.82 2.92 -0.90
CA GLN A 80 14.50 3.90 -1.76
C GLN A 80 13.52 5.01 -2.16
N PRO A 81 13.82 6.29 -1.88
CA PRO A 81 12.99 7.39 -2.32
C PRO A 81 12.94 7.48 -3.85
N LEU A 82 11.75 7.57 -4.41
CA LEU A 82 11.56 7.86 -5.83
C LEU A 82 11.80 9.35 -6.09
N GLN A 83 12.67 9.63 -7.05
CA GLN A 83 12.96 11.01 -7.47
C GLN A 83 11.89 11.46 -8.48
N ILE A 84 10.73 11.88 -7.97
CA ILE A 84 9.62 12.37 -8.78
C ILE A 84 9.64 13.89 -8.75
N GLU A 85 9.64 14.52 -9.91
CA GLU A 85 9.59 15.98 -10.06
C GLU A 85 8.33 16.56 -9.40
N SER A 86 8.46 17.73 -8.77
CA SER A 86 7.36 18.37 -8.04
C SER A 86 6.13 18.63 -8.91
N GLU A 87 6.34 19.01 -10.17
CA GLU A 87 5.27 19.22 -11.14
C GLU A 87 4.53 17.91 -11.43
N ARG A 88 5.27 16.81 -11.55
CA ARG A 88 4.74 15.47 -11.76
C ARG A 88 3.90 14.98 -10.57
N LEU A 89 4.35 15.25 -9.34
CA LEU A 89 3.57 14.97 -8.13
C LEU A 89 2.28 15.80 -8.09
N CYS A 90 2.34 17.07 -8.48
CA CYS A 90 1.15 17.91 -8.58
C CYS A 90 0.16 17.39 -9.64
N GLU A 91 0.65 16.95 -10.79
CA GLU A 91 -0.15 16.32 -11.84
C GLU A 91 -0.81 15.04 -11.34
N LEU A 92 -0.05 14.15 -10.69
CA LEU A 92 -0.56 12.93 -10.09
C LEU A 92 -1.68 13.22 -9.08
N ASN A 93 -1.46 14.14 -8.16
CA ASN A 93 -2.44 14.51 -7.15
C ASN A 93 -3.75 15.06 -7.73
N ARG A 94 -3.71 15.74 -8.88
CA ARG A 94 -4.92 16.23 -9.58
C ARG A 94 -5.71 15.12 -10.24
N ASN A 95 -5.06 14.00 -10.54
CA ASN A 95 -5.65 12.86 -11.25
C ASN A 95 -6.00 11.70 -10.31
N LEU A 96 -5.70 11.79 -9.02
CA LEU A 96 -6.04 10.77 -8.03
C LEU A 96 -7.21 11.23 -7.16
N LEU A 97 -8.14 10.29 -6.93
CA LEU A 97 -9.24 10.44 -5.99
C LEU A 97 -9.22 9.26 -5.02
N ILE A 98 -9.45 9.55 -3.74
CA ILE A 98 -9.59 8.54 -2.69
C ILE A 98 -11.03 8.56 -2.20
N PHE A 99 -11.67 7.39 -2.21
CA PHE A 99 -13.03 7.21 -1.73
C PHE A 99 -13.04 6.26 -0.54
N PHE A 100 -13.67 6.67 0.55
CA PHE A 100 -13.98 5.76 1.64
C PHE A 100 -15.20 4.92 1.26
N THR A 101 -14.99 3.60 1.14
CA THR A 101 -16.03 2.68 0.68
C THR A 101 -17.09 2.38 1.74
N GLY A 102 -16.89 2.78 3.00
CA GLY A 102 -17.74 2.39 4.13
C GLY A 102 -17.59 0.91 4.53
N GLN A 103 -16.68 0.18 3.89
CA GLN A 103 -16.44 -1.24 4.19
C GLN A 103 -15.23 -1.36 5.12
N TYR A 104 -15.43 -2.00 6.25
CA TYR A 104 -14.37 -2.34 7.17
C TYR A 104 -13.89 -3.76 6.86
N ARG A 105 -12.59 -3.91 6.61
CA ARG A 105 -11.99 -5.20 6.25
C ARG A 105 -10.76 -5.45 7.11
N ARG A 106 -10.55 -6.70 7.47
CA ARG A 106 -9.31 -7.13 8.10
C ARG A 106 -8.35 -7.61 7.01
N ALA A 107 -7.20 -6.95 6.88
CA ALA A 107 -6.15 -7.34 5.93
C ALA A 107 -5.72 -8.80 6.14
N GLU A 108 -5.73 -9.28 7.38
CA GLU A 108 -5.42 -10.67 7.76
C GLU A 108 -6.30 -11.70 7.05
N GLU A 109 -7.62 -11.46 6.96
CA GLU A 109 -8.56 -12.40 6.32
C GLU A 109 -8.30 -12.52 4.81
N ILE A 110 -7.89 -11.42 4.18
CA ILE A 110 -7.56 -11.37 2.75
C ILE A 110 -6.23 -12.07 2.52
N THR A 111 -5.20 -11.74 3.29
CA THR A 111 -3.87 -12.33 3.18
C THR A 111 -3.90 -13.83 3.39
N THR A 112 -4.59 -14.30 4.42
CA THR A 112 -4.77 -15.73 4.69
C THR A 112 -5.46 -16.46 3.54
N SER A 113 -6.40 -15.81 2.85
CA SER A 113 -7.19 -16.44 1.78
C SER A 113 -6.36 -16.86 0.55
N TYR A 114 -5.26 -16.17 0.25
CA TYR A 114 -4.40 -16.50 -0.89
C TYR A 114 -3.03 -17.06 -0.49
N SER A 115 -2.59 -16.90 0.76
CA SER A 115 -1.29 -17.41 1.21
C SER A 115 -1.18 -18.92 1.20
N ALA A 116 -2.31 -19.63 1.37
CA ALA A 116 -2.34 -21.09 1.38
C ALA A 116 -2.01 -21.75 0.02
N ASN A 117 -1.97 -21.01 -1.09
CA ASN A 117 -1.78 -21.55 -2.43
C ASN A 117 -0.92 -20.66 -3.33
N LEU A 118 0.17 -20.12 -2.79
CA LEU A 118 1.05 -19.15 -3.47
C LEU A 118 1.68 -19.71 -4.75
N GLU A 119 2.04 -21.00 -4.76
CA GLU A 119 2.68 -21.62 -5.94
C GLU A 119 1.77 -21.57 -7.18
N SER A 120 0.47 -21.85 -7.02
CA SER A 120 -0.47 -21.77 -8.13
C SER A 120 -0.72 -20.33 -8.63
N LYS A 121 -0.31 -19.33 -7.86
CA LYS A 121 -0.52 -17.89 -8.13
C LYS A 121 0.77 -17.18 -8.53
N ARG A 122 1.86 -17.91 -8.66
CA ARG A 122 3.19 -17.37 -8.94
C ARG A 122 3.19 -16.49 -10.19
N VAL A 123 2.63 -16.96 -11.28
CA VAL A 123 2.57 -16.21 -12.56
C VAL A 123 1.86 -14.87 -12.37
N THR A 124 0.73 -14.85 -11.63
CA THR A 124 -0.01 -13.62 -11.33
C THR A 124 0.81 -12.67 -10.47
N LEU A 125 1.53 -13.20 -9.47
CA LEU A 125 2.39 -12.39 -8.58
C LEU A 125 3.63 -11.86 -9.31
N ASP A 126 4.23 -12.64 -10.20
CA ASP A 126 5.34 -12.19 -11.06
C ASP A 126 4.87 -11.04 -11.96
N HIS A 127 3.67 -11.14 -12.55
CA HIS A 127 3.10 -10.06 -13.35
C HIS A 127 2.78 -8.80 -12.52
N VAL A 128 2.26 -8.95 -11.30
CA VAL A 128 2.08 -7.81 -10.38
C VAL A 128 3.41 -7.11 -10.09
N ARG A 129 4.51 -7.85 -9.99
CA ARG A 129 5.85 -7.29 -9.83
C ARG A 129 6.30 -6.49 -11.06
N GLU A 130 6.08 -7.01 -12.26
CA GLU A 130 6.40 -6.30 -13.51
C GLU A 130 5.67 -4.96 -13.60
N ILE A 131 4.38 -4.91 -13.19
CA ILE A 131 3.60 -3.66 -13.11
C ILE A 131 4.25 -2.62 -12.18
N VAL A 132 4.93 -3.04 -11.11
CA VAL A 132 5.64 -2.10 -10.21
C VAL A 132 6.77 -1.40 -10.94
N ASP A 133 7.58 -2.14 -11.71
CA ASP A 133 8.70 -1.59 -12.48
C ASP A 133 8.19 -0.59 -13.55
N GLU A 134 7.09 -0.92 -14.22
CA GLU A 134 6.45 -0.01 -15.20
C GLU A 134 5.87 1.23 -14.52
N ALA A 135 5.17 1.07 -13.41
CA ALA A 135 4.61 2.19 -12.66
C ALA A 135 5.70 3.15 -12.17
N GLN A 136 6.84 2.61 -11.70
CA GLN A 136 8.00 3.40 -11.33
C GLN A 136 8.54 4.20 -12.53
N ALA A 137 8.73 3.55 -13.69
CA ALA A 137 9.19 4.21 -14.91
C ALA A 137 8.25 5.34 -15.35
N ILE A 138 6.93 5.16 -15.24
CA ILE A 138 5.94 6.20 -15.53
C ILE A 138 6.04 7.36 -14.53
N LEU A 139 6.16 7.06 -13.24
CA LEU A 139 6.18 8.07 -12.17
C LEU A 139 7.41 8.98 -12.25
N VAL A 140 8.60 8.41 -12.52
CA VAL A 140 9.85 9.18 -12.60
C VAL A 140 10.14 9.71 -14.00
N GLY A 141 9.44 9.20 -15.04
CA GLY A 141 9.63 9.56 -16.43
C GLY A 141 8.68 10.66 -16.92
N SER A 142 8.65 10.82 -18.25
CA SER A 142 7.81 11.81 -18.95
C SER A 142 6.59 11.18 -19.64
N GLN A 143 6.30 9.91 -19.43
CA GLN A 143 5.15 9.23 -20.00
C GLN A 143 3.83 9.80 -19.46
N SER A 144 2.72 9.65 -20.21
CA SER A 144 1.40 10.09 -19.72
C SER A 144 1.00 9.35 -18.44
N LEU A 145 0.44 10.07 -17.46
CA LEU A 145 -0.14 9.46 -16.24
C LEU A 145 -1.40 8.63 -16.56
N GLU A 146 -1.98 8.75 -17.74
CA GLU A 146 -3.05 7.85 -18.20
C GLU A 146 -2.58 6.39 -18.22
N SER A 147 -1.30 6.16 -18.57
CA SER A 147 -0.70 4.81 -18.52
C SER A 147 -0.67 4.26 -17.11
N LEU A 148 -0.42 5.10 -16.08
CA LEU A 148 -0.51 4.68 -14.68
C LEU A 148 -1.93 4.26 -14.30
N GLY A 149 -2.94 4.98 -14.80
CA GLY A 149 -4.35 4.61 -14.60
C GLY A 149 -4.66 3.23 -15.19
N ALA A 150 -4.18 2.93 -16.39
CA ALA A 150 -4.32 1.63 -17.03
C ALA A 150 -3.62 0.52 -16.23
N LEU A 151 -2.39 0.76 -15.74
CA LEU A 151 -1.68 -0.18 -14.87
C LEU A 151 -2.39 -0.42 -13.54
N MET A 152 -3.04 0.60 -12.97
CA MET A 152 -3.85 0.43 -11.76
C MET A 152 -5.06 -0.46 -12.00
N ASP A 153 -5.72 -0.34 -13.17
CA ASP A 153 -6.80 -1.25 -13.57
C ASP A 153 -6.29 -2.69 -13.69
N GLU A 154 -5.22 -2.90 -14.42
CA GLU A 154 -4.61 -4.21 -14.62
C GLU A 154 -4.21 -4.85 -13.28
N SER A 155 -3.49 -4.10 -12.44
CA SER A 155 -3.11 -4.54 -11.10
C SER A 155 -4.32 -4.92 -10.23
N TRP A 156 -5.43 -4.19 -10.36
CA TRP A 156 -6.66 -4.49 -9.64
C TRP A 156 -7.30 -5.79 -10.12
N GLN A 157 -7.37 -6.02 -11.44
CA GLN A 157 -7.90 -7.27 -12.00
C GLN A 157 -7.05 -8.48 -11.57
N LEU A 158 -5.72 -8.35 -11.61
CA LEU A 158 -4.80 -9.38 -11.12
C LEU A 158 -5.02 -9.65 -9.62
N LYS A 159 -5.12 -8.60 -8.81
CA LYS A 159 -5.37 -8.75 -7.36
C LYS A 159 -6.70 -9.46 -7.08
N ARG A 160 -7.76 -9.12 -7.82
CA ARG A 160 -9.07 -9.80 -7.72
C ARG A 160 -8.99 -11.28 -8.05
N SER A 161 -8.15 -11.68 -9.01
CA SER A 161 -7.96 -13.09 -9.39
C SER A 161 -7.26 -13.93 -8.32
N LEU A 162 -6.62 -13.29 -7.33
CA LEU A 162 -5.94 -14.02 -6.26
C LEU A 162 -6.90 -14.70 -5.28
N SER A 163 -8.06 -14.11 -4.99
CA SER A 163 -9.07 -14.69 -4.09
C SER A 163 -10.41 -13.97 -4.23
N ASP A 164 -11.49 -14.72 -4.09
CA ASP A 164 -12.86 -14.20 -4.04
C ASP A 164 -13.11 -13.23 -2.86
N LYS A 165 -12.20 -13.21 -1.89
CA LYS A 165 -12.28 -12.30 -0.73
C LYS A 165 -11.65 -10.93 -0.99
N VAL A 166 -10.96 -10.75 -2.12
CA VAL A 166 -10.31 -9.46 -2.47
C VAL A 166 -11.34 -8.39 -2.82
N SER A 167 -12.49 -8.74 -3.37
CA SER A 167 -13.57 -7.81 -3.67
C SER A 167 -14.92 -8.34 -3.17
N ASN A 168 -15.97 -7.55 -3.31
CA ASN A 168 -17.35 -7.93 -3.12
C ASN A 168 -18.26 -7.09 -4.03
N ALA A 169 -19.53 -7.45 -4.12
CA ALA A 169 -20.48 -6.81 -5.04
C ALA A 169 -20.57 -5.27 -4.85
N ALA A 170 -20.52 -4.78 -3.62
CA ALA A 170 -20.58 -3.34 -3.36
C ALA A 170 -19.33 -2.61 -3.84
N ILE A 171 -18.14 -3.20 -3.66
CA ILE A 171 -16.87 -2.64 -4.15
C ILE A 171 -16.83 -2.70 -5.67
N ASP A 172 -17.30 -3.79 -6.26
CA ASP A 172 -17.38 -3.93 -7.71
C ASP A 172 -18.32 -2.89 -8.33
N GLU A 173 -19.47 -2.61 -7.71
CA GLU A 173 -20.39 -1.55 -8.14
C GLU A 173 -19.75 -0.16 -8.07
N ILE A 174 -19.03 0.17 -6.99
CA ILE A 174 -18.28 1.43 -6.87
C ILE A 174 -17.23 1.52 -7.98
N TYR A 175 -16.50 0.44 -8.23
CA TYR A 175 -15.46 0.39 -9.25
C TYR A 175 -16.03 0.62 -10.65
N GLU A 176 -17.07 -0.11 -11.03
CA GLU A 176 -17.73 0.01 -12.34
C GLU A 176 -18.37 1.40 -12.53
N THR A 177 -18.91 1.97 -11.46
CA THR A 177 -19.43 3.34 -11.48
C THR A 177 -18.33 4.35 -11.77
N ALA A 178 -17.17 4.21 -11.12
CA ALA A 178 -16.01 5.06 -11.37
C ALA A 178 -15.49 4.91 -12.81
N LYS A 179 -15.40 3.69 -13.33
CA LYS A 179 -15.01 3.43 -14.73
C LYS A 179 -15.98 4.07 -15.72
N THR A 180 -17.29 3.95 -15.47
CA THR A 180 -18.34 4.56 -16.29
C THR A 180 -18.27 6.09 -16.28
N ALA A 181 -17.85 6.67 -15.15
CA ALA A 181 -17.64 8.12 -15.00
C ALA A 181 -16.31 8.60 -15.60
N GLY A 182 -15.49 7.73 -16.18
CA GLY A 182 -14.27 8.07 -16.90
C GLY A 182 -12.97 7.79 -16.13
N ALA A 183 -13.02 7.11 -14.99
CA ALA A 183 -11.79 6.67 -14.32
C ALA A 183 -11.04 5.65 -15.19
N LEU A 184 -9.73 5.84 -15.37
CA LEU A 184 -8.88 4.95 -16.15
C LEU A 184 -8.57 3.65 -15.41
N GLY A 185 -8.53 3.70 -14.10
CA GLY A 185 -8.31 2.56 -13.22
C GLY A 185 -8.36 2.95 -11.76
N GLY A 186 -8.21 1.97 -10.91
CA GLY A 186 -8.22 2.14 -9.46
C GLY A 186 -7.99 0.81 -8.77
N LYS A 187 -7.80 0.86 -7.46
CA LYS A 187 -7.66 -0.34 -6.64
C LYS A 187 -8.18 -0.10 -5.22
N LEU A 188 -8.60 -1.17 -4.57
CA LEU A 188 -8.84 -1.15 -3.14
C LEU A 188 -7.50 -1.30 -2.39
N THR A 189 -7.27 -0.43 -1.44
CA THR A 189 -6.11 -0.46 -0.54
C THR A 189 -6.42 -1.22 0.75
#